data_f3feaf4ee4fe8fb525a1ecef94e81887
#
_entry.id   f3feaf4ee4fe8fb525a1ecef94e81887
#
_cell.length_a   1.000
_cell.length_b   1.000
_cell.length_c   1.000
_cell.angle_alpha   90.00
_cell.angle_beta   90.00
_cell.angle_gamma   90.00
#
_symmetry.space_group_name_H-M   'P 1'
#
loop_
_entity.id
_entity.type
_entity.pdbx_description
1 polymer ?
#
loop_
_entity_poly.entity_id
_entity_poly.type
_entity_poly.pdbx_seq_one_letter_code
_entity_poly.pdbx_strand_id
1 'polypeptide(L)'
;MSDLLSATTDLQSRRSFLLNSGMGLGTTALASLLPQIGGAAPRGLHHTARAKRIIFLFMAGAPSQVDLFDHKPDLHKLFRTELPMSVTKGQRVTTMTRGRQQLVAPTMFKFAQQGKSGVWMSELLPHLSKAADDLCFIHSFNTNAINHDPGKTSFCTGSEIPGKPSMGAWLSYGLGSLNKDLPDFVVVPSAFWSGRVNVQALYSRLWGSAFLPSKHQGTSLQTAGDPVLFLSNPRGIDTEVRRRMLDTL
;
A
#
# COMPACT_ATOMS: atom_id res chain seq x y z
N MET A 1 -10.10 54.68 13.39
CA MET A 1 -9.65 53.63 14.30
C MET A 1 -10.74 52.56 14.34
N SER A 2 -11.00 51.94 13.16
CA SER A 2 -12.11 51.00 12.96
C SER A 2 -11.84 50.01 11.79
N ASP A 3 -10.58 49.58 11.59
CA ASP A 3 -10.25 48.70 10.44
C ASP A 3 -9.30 47.56 10.84
N LEU A 4 -9.61 46.83 11.90
CA LEU A 4 -8.78 45.69 12.30
C LEU A 4 -9.58 44.47 12.75
N LEU A 5 -10.78 44.24 12.23
CA LEU A 5 -11.56 43.04 12.56
C LEU A 5 -12.25 42.42 11.33
N SER A 6 -11.55 42.29 10.23
CA SER A 6 -11.96 41.35 9.18
C SER A 6 -10.92 40.21 8.99
N ALA A 7 -10.60 39.55 10.10
CA ALA A 7 -10.01 38.22 10.00
C ALA A 7 -11.10 37.27 9.48
N THR A 8 -11.17 37.13 8.18
CA THR A 8 -11.95 36.14 7.49
C THR A 8 -11.50 34.75 8.00
N THR A 9 -12.30 34.14 8.81
CA THR A 9 -12.27 32.68 9.05
C THR A 9 -12.51 32.02 7.70
N ASP A 10 -11.43 31.70 7.05
CA ASP A 10 -11.43 30.92 5.80
C ASP A 10 -11.92 29.52 6.17
N LEU A 11 -13.23 29.34 6.07
CA LEU A 11 -13.86 28.02 6.16
C LEU A 11 -13.30 27.24 4.97
N GLN A 12 -12.21 26.52 5.21
CA GLN A 12 -11.67 25.58 4.24
C GLN A 12 -12.80 24.65 3.81
N SER A 13 -13.33 24.88 2.62
CA SER A 13 -14.38 24.03 2.08
C SER A 13 -13.84 22.59 1.98
N ARG A 14 -14.71 21.58 2.10
CA ARG A 14 -14.35 20.17 1.90
C ARG A 14 -13.56 19.96 0.60
N ARG A 15 -13.83 20.79 -0.38
CA ARG A 15 -13.14 20.82 -1.67
C ARG A 15 -11.71 21.34 -1.56
N SER A 16 -11.46 22.41 -0.80
CA SER A 16 -10.11 22.92 -0.54
C SER A 16 -9.30 21.95 0.31
N PHE A 17 -9.94 21.26 1.26
CA PHE A 17 -9.30 20.20 2.04
C PHE A 17 -8.86 19.02 1.14
N LEU A 18 -9.71 18.58 0.22
CA LEU A 18 -9.37 17.53 -0.75
C LEU A 18 -8.28 17.95 -1.72
N LEU A 19 -8.24 19.20 -2.15
CA LEU A 19 -7.20 19.73 -3.03
C LEU A 19 -5.85 19.88 -2.32
N ASN A 20 -5.85 20.27 -1.04
CA ASN A 20 -4.61 20.56 -0.30
C ASN A 20 -4.06 19.34 0.48
N SER A 21 -4.89 18.36 0.84
CA SER A 21 -4.44 17.18 1.60
C SER A 21 -4.09 15.97 0.73
N GLY A 22 -4.09 16.11 -0.56
CA GLY A 22 -4.00 14.97 -1.48
C GLY A 22 -2.83 14.98 -2.44
N MET A 23 -1.60 15.12 -1.98
CA MET A 23 -0.44 14.71 -2.80
C MET A 23 -0.20 13.20 -2.70
N GLY A 24 -1.27 12.40 -2.81
CA GLY A 24 -1.20 10.96 -2.95
C GLY A 24 -1.57 10.53 -4.37
N LEU A 25 -1.12 9.35 -4.79
CA LEU A 25 -1.42 8.73 -6.10
C LEU A 25 -2.93 8.78 -6.48
N GLY A 26 -3.83 8.82 -5.49
CA GLY A 26 -5.27 8.88 -5.72
C GLY A 26 -5.78 10.22 -6.26
N THR A 27 -5.17 11.34 -5.90
CA THR A 27 -5.58 12.66 -6.41
C THR A 27 -5.11 12.93 -7.82
N THR A 28 -3.93 12.43 -8.20
CA THR A 28 -3.46 12.48 -9.59
C THR A 28 -4.32 11.61 -10.51
N ALA A 29 -4.76 10.46 -10.05
CA ALA A 29 -5.69 9.61 -10.80
C ALA A 29 -7.08 10.25 -10.91
N LEU A 30 -7.60 10.84 -9.84
CA LEU A 30 -8.91 11.48 -9.83
C LEU A 30 -8.92 12.78 -10.66
N ALA A 31 -7.86 13.57 -10.59
CA ALA A 31 -7.73 14.81 -11.38
C ALA A 31 -7.70 14.54 -12.90
N SER A 32 -7.22 13.36 -13.32
CA SER A 32 -7.21 12.97 -14.73
C SER A 32 -8.58 12.47 -15.24
N LEU A 33 -9.52 12.19 -14.34
CA LEU A 33 -10.85 11.63 -14.64
C LEU A 33 -11.98 12.67 -14.53
N LEU A 34 -11.73 13.84 -13.90
CA LEU A 34 -12.75 14.88 -13.80
C LEU A 34 -12.89 15.61 -15.14
N PRO A 35 -14.10 15.68 -15.72
CA PRO A 35 -14.35 16.56 -16.86
C PRO A 35 -14.04 18.00 -16.46
N GLN A 36 -13.40 18.73 -17.35
CA GLN A 36 -12.92 20.11 -17.14
C GLN A 36 -14.04 21.03 -16.65
N ILE A 37 -14.03 21.34 -15.37
CA ILE A 37 -14.83 22.41 -14.82
C ILE A 37 -13.85 23.52 -14.41
N GLY A 38 -13.65 24.47 -15.33
CA GLY A 38 -13.01 25.75 -15.04
C GLY A 38 -11.48 25.78 -14.99
N GLY A 39 -10.84 26.03 -16.08
CA GLY A 39 -9.67 26.92 -16.15
C GLY A 39 -8.27 26.34 -16.01
N ALA A 40 -8.06 25.11 -15.55
CA ALA A 40 -6.76 24.45 -15.66
C ALA A 40 -6.98 23.12 -16.38
N ALA A 41 -6.65 23.06 -17.65
CA ALA A 41 -6.63 21.79 -18.37
C ALA A 41 -5.76 20.80 -17.59
N PRO A 42 -6.26 19.61 -17.22
CA PRO A 42 -5.38 18.56 -16.74
C PRO A 42 -4.32 18.36 -17.82
N ARG A 43 -3.06 18.50 -17.46
CA ARG A 43 -1.99 18.08 -18.39
C ARG A 43 -2.30 16.67 -18.78
N GLY A 44 -2.49 16.41 -20.10
CA GLY A 44 -2.84 15.08 -20.59
C GLY A 44 -1.88 14.05 -19.99
N LEU A 45 -2.35 12.82 -19.87
CA LEU A 45 -1.52 11.70 -19.40
C LEU A 45 -0.22 11.69 -20.18
N HIS A 46 0.93 11.66 -19.51
CA HIS A 46 2.23 11.55 -20.16
C HIS A 46 2.33 10.29 -21.02
N HIS A 47 1.52 9.28 -20.72
CA HIS A 47 1.44 8.01 -21.44
C HIS A 47 -0.02 7.59 -21.59
N THR A 48 -0.34 6.96 -22.72
CA THR A 48 -1.67 6.39 -22.95
C THR A 48 -1.93 5.28 -21.93
N ALA A 49 -3.06 5.35 -21.22
CA ALA A 49 -3.48 4.31 -20.29
C ALA A 49 -3.76 3.00 -21.02
N ARG A 50 -3.06 1.93 -20.66
CA ARG A 50 -3.21 0.59 -21.25
C ARG A 50 -3.71 -0.44 -20.26
N ALA A 51 -3.39 -0.27 -18.98
CA ALA A 51 -3.76 -1.20 -17.94
C ALA A 51 -5.27 -1.19 -17.69
N LYS A 52 -5.90 -2.36 -17.74
CA LYS A 52 -7.32 -2.56 -17.45
C LYS A 52 -7.56 -3.23 -16.10
N ARG A 53 -6.52 -3.83 -15.53
CA ARG A 53 -6.57 -4.57 -14.27
C ARG A 53 -5.29 -4.32 -13.50
N ILE A 54 -5.39 -4.31 -12.18
CA ILE A 54 -4.25 -4.13 -11.27
C ILE A 54 -4.24 -5.32 -10.32
N ILE A 55 -3.09 -6.00 -10.23
CA ILE A 55 -2.80 -7.02 -9.22
C ILE A 55 -1.74 -6.45 -8.29
N PHE A 56 -2.08 -6.28 -7.02
CA PHE A 56 -1.19 -5.76 -6.01
C PHE A 56 -0.67 -6.90 -5.13
N LEU A 57 0.56 -7.35 -5.38
CA LEU A 57 1.23 -8.40 -4.62
C LEU A 57 1.94 -7.77 -3.43
N PHE A 58 1.24 -7.71 -2.30
CA PHE A 58 1.71 -7.04 -1.10
C PHE A 58 2.41 -8.01 -0.15
N MET A 59 3.71 -7.87 0.01
CA MET A 59 4.52 -8.60 0.99
C MET A 59 4.58 -7.81 2.29
N ALA A 60 3.64 -8.08 3.20
CA ALA A 60 3.53 -7.38 4.48
C ALA A 60 4.77 -7.59 5.36
N GLY A 61 5.29 -6.49 5.91
CA GLY A 61 6.50 -6.50 6.71
C GLY A 61 7.78 -6.25 5.91
N ALA A 62 7.67 -6.20 4.60
CA ALA A 62 8.71 -5.97 3.60
C ALA A 62 9.88 -6.99 3.64
N PRO A 63 10.31 -7.49 2.51
CA PRO A 63 11.56 -8.22 2.39
C PRO A 63 12.75 -7.25 2.53
N SER A 64 13.91 -7.79 2.90
CA SER A 64 15.15 -7.02 2.95
C SER A 64 15.60 -6.60 1.55
N GLN A 65 15.53 -5.32 1.22
CA GLN A 65 15.95 -4.83 -0.09
C GLN A 65 17.46 -5.05 -0.33
N VAL A 66 18.27 -5.00 0.73
CA VAL A 66 19.72 -5.23 0.66
C VAL A 66 20.06 -6.67 0.28
N ASP A 67 19.17 -7.62 0.62
CA ASP A 67 19.34 -9.03 0.28
C ASP A 67 18.71 -9.39 -1.08
N LEU A 68 17.88 -8.53 -1.66
CA LEU A 68 17.11 -8.87 -2.86
C LEU A 68 17.40 -8.00 -4.09
N PHE A 69 17.50 -6.67 -3.92
CA PHE A 69 17.51 -5.74 -5.05
C PHE A 69 18.61 -4.69 -4.98
N ASP A 70 19.13 -4.41 -3.78
CA ASP A 70 20.10 -3.34 -3.52
C ASP A 70 21.50 -3.94 -3.38
N HIS A 71 22.19 -4.14 -4.51
CA HIS A 71 23.57 -4.65 -4.51
C HIS A 71 24.54 -3.61 -3.94
N LYS A 72 25.05 -3.84 -2.73
CA LYS A 72 25.98 -2.96 -2.00
C LYS A 72 27.25 -3.69 -1.57
N PRO A 73 28.17 -4.01 -2.51
CA PRO A 73 29.34 -4.84 -2.20
C PRO A 73 30.30 -4.20 -1.18
N ASP A 74 30.34 -2.87 -1.10
CA ASP A 74 31.22 -2.17 -0.14
C ASP A 74 30.82 -2.39 1.32
N LEU A 75 29.58 -2.82 1.60
CA LEU A 75 29.18 -3.17 2.97
C LEU A 75 30.01 -4.33 3.55
N HIS A 76 30.58 -5.21 2.73
CA HIS A 76 31.45 -6.28 3.19
C HIS A 76 32.72 -5.75 3.84
N LYS A 77 33.26 -4.63 3.33
CA LYS A 77 34.45 -3.97 3.90
C LYS A 77 34.17 -3.34 5.27
N LEU A 78 32.89 -2.99 5.49
CA LEU A 78 32.42 -2.34 6.71
C LEU A 78 31.76 -3.33 7.69
N PHE A 79 31.82 -4.62 7.42
CA PHE A 79 31.17 -5.62 8.27
C PHE A 79 31.60 -5.49 9.73
N ARG A 80 30.62 -5.43 10.63
CA ARG A 80 30.77 -5.23 12.07
C ARG A 80 31.41 -3.89 12.50
N THR A 81 31.56 -2.94 11.60
CA THR A 81 31.85 -1.57 12.02
C THR A 81 30.58 -0.89 12.49
N GLU A 82 30.70 0.09 13.34
CA GLU A 82 29.57 0.89 13.79
C GLU A 82 29.04 1.79 12.65
N LEU A 83 27.74 1.95 12.56
CA LEU A 83 27.12 2.85 11.59
C LEU A 83 27.60 4.29 11.80
N PRO A 84 28.07 4.99 10.77
CA PRO A 84 28.53 6.36 10.88
C PRO A 84 27.40 7.29 11.36
N MET A 85 27.77 8.31 12.13
CA MET A 85 26.83 9.34 12.56
C MET A 85 26.14 10.06 11.39
N SER A 86 26.77 10.14 10.23
CA SER A 86 26.18 10.69 9.00
C SER A 86 24.93 9.92 8.54
N VAL A 87 24.86 8.62 8.84
CA VAL A 87 23.71 7.76 8.52
C VAL A 87 22.67 7.79 9.63
N THR A 88 23.12 7.83 10.90
CA THR A 88 22.21 7.70 12.07
C THR A 88 21.68 9.04 12.55
N LYS A 89 22.33 10.16 12.24
CA LYS A 89 21.93 11.49 12.70
C LYS A 89 20.55 11.87 12.17
N GLY A 90 19.62 12.16 13.09
CA GLY A 90 18.25 12.57 12.75
C GLY A 90 17.29 11.39 12.45
N GLN A 91 17.78 10.16 12.44
CA GLN A 91 16.91 9.01 12.29
C GLN A 91 16.21 8.66 13.62
N ARG A 92 14.93 8.33 13.52
CA ARG A 92 14.18 7.76 14.63
C ARG A 92 14.63 6.33 14.87
N VAL A 93 14.94 6.00 16.10
CA VAL A 93 15.32 4.63 16.50
C VAL A 93 14.13 3.89 17.08
N THR A 94 14.04 2.58 16.79
CA THR A 94 13.03 1.72 17.40
C THR A 94 13.36 1.45 18.86
N THR A 95 12.36 1.04 19.64
CA THR A 95 12.57 0.63 21.03
C THR A 95 13.58 -0.53 21.14
N MET A 96 13.63 -1.41 20.13
CA MET A 96 14.53 -2.56 20.10
C MET A 96 16.00 -2.17 19.86
N THR A 97 16.24 -1.07 19.15
CA THR A 97 17.60 -0.63 18.78
C THR A 97 18.10 0.52 19.65
N ARG A 98 17.23 1.11 20.48
CA ARG A 98 17.60 2.21 21.37
C ARG A 98 18.65 1.77 22.39
N GLY A 99 19.76 2.51 22.46
CA GLY A 99 20.86 2.22 23.36
C GLY A 99 21.72 1.00 23.00
N ARG A 100 21.50 0.43 21.82
CA ARG A 100 22.34 -0.64 21.29
C ARG A 100 23.27 -0.11 20.21
N GLN A 101 24.48 -0.68 20.15
CA GLN A 101 25.40 -0.44 19.06
C GLN A 101 24.80 -0.98 17.76
N GLN A 102 24.79 -0.16 16.71
CA GLN A 102 24.26 -0.54 15.41
C GLN A 102 25.43 -0.85 14.48
N LEU A 103 25.57 -2.11 14.13
CA LEU A 103 26.66 -2.60 13.31
C LEU A 103 26.22 -2.80 11.87
N VAL A 104 27.13 -2.57 10.94
CA VAL A 104 26.93 -2.85 9.52
C VAL A 104 26.88 -4.35 9.30
N ALA A 105 25.86 -4.82 8.60
CA ALA A 105 25.70 -6.19 8.13
C ALA A 105 25.50 -6.20 6.61
N PRO A 106 26.42 -6.76 5.82
CA PRO A 106 26.24 -6.96 4.39
C PRO A 106 25.30 -8.14 4.13
N THR A 107 24.80 -8.22 2.90
CA THR A 107 24.11 -9.43 2.43
C THR A 107 25.06 -10.63 2.39
N MET A 108 24.52 -11.83 2.63
CA MET A 108 25.24 -13.10 2.45
C MET A 108 24.99 -13.74 1.08
N PHE A 109 24.06 -13.17 0.30
CA PHE A 109 23.60 -13.74 -0.96
C PHE A 109 24.35 -13.15 -2.14
N LYS A 110 24.48 -13.94 -3.20
CA LYS A 110 25.11 -13.52 -4.44
C LYS A 110 24.15 -12.69 -5.28
N PHE A 111 24.72 -11.71 -5.97
CA PHE A 111 24.00 -10.87 -6.92
C PHE A 111 24.56 -11.06 -8.33
N ALA A 112 23.69 -10.96 -9.31
CA ALA A 112 24.05 -10.93 -10.72
C ALA A 112 23.21 -9.89 -11.46
N GLN A 113 23.75 -9.33 -12.52
CA GLN A 113 23.00 -8.51 -13.44
C GLN A 113 22.07 -9.37 -14.27
N GLN A 114 20.81 -8.95 -14.40
CA GLN A 114 19.74 -9.68 -15.05
C GLN A 114 19.13 -8.86 -16.19
N GLY A 115 18.69 -9.57 -17.23
CA GLY A 115 18.05 -8.98 -18.38
C GLY A 115 18.96 -8.06 -19.21
N LYS A 116 18.38 -7.40 -20.20
CA LYS A 116 19.06 -6.41 -21.06
C LYS A 116 19.29 -5.10 -20.31
N SER A 117 18.43 -4.80 -19.32
CA SER A 117 18.54 -3.62 -18.45
C SER A 117 19.72 -3.70 -17.50
N GLY A 118 20.30 -4.89 -17.27
CA GLY A 118 21.41 -5.11 -16.36
C GLY A 118 21.09 -4.83 -14.89
N VAL A 119 19.84 -4.99 -14.49
CA VAL A 119 19.43 -4.75 -13.11
C VAL A 119 20.04 -5.79 -12.16
N TRP A 120 20.54 -5.34 -11.02
CA TRP A 120 21.09 -6.23 -10.00
C TRP A 120 20.00 -6.94 -9.24
N MET A 121 20.04 -8.28 -9.21
CA MET A 121 19.11 -9.12 -8.47
C MET A 121 19.83 -10.24 -7.75
N SER A 122 19.30 -10.59 -6.58
CA SER A 122 19.81 -11.66 -5.75
C SER A 122 19.49 -13.05 -6.30
N GLU A 123 20.33 -14.03 -6.00
CA GLU A 123 20.12 -15.45 -6.27
C GLU A 123 18.83 -16.01 -5.59
N LEU A 124 18.31 -15.30 -4.58
CA LEU A 124 17.04 -15.66 -3.93
C LEU A 124 15.81 -15.50 -4.83
N LEU A 125 15.94 -14.84 -5.97
CA LEU A 125 14.85 -14.51 -6.86
C LEU A 125 14.98 -15.18 -8.24
N PRO A 126 15.16 -16.52 -8.33
CA PRO A 126 15.49 -17.20 -9.59
C PRO A 126 14.38 -17.16 -10.64
N HIS A 127 13.13 -16.98 -10.22
CA HIS A 127 12.01 -16.86 -11.14
C HIS A 127 11.76 -15.42 -11.57
N LEU A 128 11.87 -14.48 -10.62
CA LEU A 128 11.66 -13.07 -10.90
C LEU A 128 12.76 -12.49 -11.80
N SER A 129 13.99 -12.98 -11.67
CA SER A 129 15.12 -12.57 -12.50
C SER A 129 14.92 -12.86 -14.00
N LYS A 130 14.11 -13.88 -14.34
CA LYS A 130 13.76 -14.19 -15.73
C LYS A 130 12.82 -13.15 -16.37
N ALA A 131 12.12 -12.38 -15.56
CA ALA A 131 11.22 -11.31 -15.98
C ALA A 131 11.82 -9.92 -15.75
N ALA A 132 13.14 -9.82 -15.56
CA ALA A 132 13.81 -8.57 -15.19
C ALA A 132 13.52 -7.40 -16.15
N ASP A 133 13.44 -7.70 -17.45
CA ASP A 133 13.20 -6.68 -18.48
C ASP A 133 11.72 -6.22 -18.55
N ASP A 134 10.81 -6.97 -17.94
CA ASP A 134 9.39 -6.62 -17.84
C ASP A 134 9.06 -5.84 -16.55
N LEU A 135 10.06 -5.61 -15.69
CA LEU A 135 9.91 -4.98 -14.39
C LEU A 135 10.44 -3.54 -14.38
N CYS A 136 9.74 -2.69 -13.65
CA CYS A 136 10.21 -1.36 -13.28
C CYS A 136 10.61 -1.34 -11.81
N PHE A 137 11.89 -1.07 -11.51
CA PHE A 137 12.44 -1.02 -10.16
C PHE A 137 12.47 0.43 -9.66
N ILE A 138 11.80 0.70 -8.55
CA ILE A 138 11.78 2.02 -7.92
C ILE A 138 12.55 1.96 -6.61
N HIS A 139 13.84 2.27 -6.65
CA HIS A 139 14.74 2.22 -5.49
C HIS A 139 14.61 3.43 -4.54
N SER A 140 13.99 4.51 -4.99
CA SER A 140 13.86 5.77 -4.24
C SER A 140 12.65 5.81 -3.30
N PHE A 141 11.91 4.72 -3.17
CA PHE A 141 10.78 4.65 -2.26
C PHE A 141 11.26 4.70 -0.80
N ASN A 142 10.71 5.62 -0.02
CA ASN A 142 11.02 5.73 1.40
C ASN A 142 9.78 6.05 2.24
N THR A 143 9.88 5.87 3.54
CA THR A 143 8.86 6.26 4.52
C THR A 143 9.55 6.66 5.82
N ASN A 144 8.91 7.54 6.59
CA ASN A 144 9.34 7.88 7.94
C ASN A 144 8.88 6.85 8.98
N ALA A 145 8.07 5.89 8.58
CA ALA A 145 7.57 4.84 9.45
C ALA A 145 8.69 3.87 9.83
N ILE A 146 9.02 3.80 11.12
CA ILE A 146 10.05 2.91 11.66
C ILE A 146 9.52 1.52 12.06
N ASN A 147 8.20 1.34 12.07
CA ASN A 147 7.54 0.09 12.42
C ASN A 147 6.71 -0.42 11.25
N HIS A 148 6.49 -1.73 11.22
CA HIS A 148 5.72 -2.40 10.16
C HIS A 148 4.28 -1.88 10.04
N ASP A 149 3.61 -1.60 11.15
CA ASP A 149 2.18 -1.24 11.10
C ASP A 149 1.94 0.13 10.44
N PRO A 150 2.56 1.24 10.86
CA PRO A 150 2.44 2.51 10.14
C PRO A 150 3.03 2.43 8.73
N GLY A 151 4.12 1.66 8.52
CA GLY A 151 4.71 1.47 7.19
C GLY A 151 3.75 0.78 6.21
N LYS A 152 3.10 -0.31 6.63
CA LYS A 152 2.06 -0.99 5.84
C LYS A 152 0.88 -0.06 5.54
N THR A 153 0.44 0.68 6.54
CA THR A 153 -0.67 1.62 6.40
C THR A 153 -0.30 2.71 5.39
N SER A 154 0.88 3.29 5.51
CA SER A 154 1.39 4.28 4.55
C SER A 154 1.46 3.75 3.13
N PHE A 155 1.97 2.54 2.95
CA PHE A 155 2.12 1.93 1.62
C PHE A 155 0.76 1.64 0.96
N CYS A 156 -0.23 1.20 1.73
CA CYS A 156 -1.55 0.86 1.20
C CYS A 156 -2.49 2.06 1.05
N THR A 157 -2.29 3.14 1.82
CA THR A 157 -3.25 4.26 1.93
C THR A 157 -2.64 5.64 1.67
N GLY A 158 -1.32 5.74 1.52
CA GLY A 158 -0.61 7.01 1.41
C GLY A 158 -0.46 7.78 2.73
N SER A 159 -0.79 7.17 3.88
CA SER A 159 -0.72 7.82 5.19
C SER A 159 -0.29 6.82 6.28
N GLU A 160 0.60 7.21 7.17
CA GLU A 160 0.97 6.42 8.35
C GLU A 160 -0.17 6.32 9.37
N ILE A 161 -1.09 7.28 9.33
CA ILE A 161 -2.24 7.37 10.24
C ILE A 161 -3.44 6.68 9.58
N PRO A 162 -4.13 5.74 10.28
CA PRO A 162 -5.35 5.13 9.80
C PRO A 162 -6.47 6.14 9.47
N GLY A 163 -7.42 5.76 8.63
CA GLY A 163 -8.57 6.59 8.28
C GLY A 163 -8.53 7.16 6.87
N LYS A 164 -7.53 6.78 6.06
CA LYS A 164 -7.49 7.07 4.63
C LYS A 164 -7.95 5.86 3.82
N PRO A 165 -8.63 6.07 2.68
CA PRO A 165 -8.98 4.98 1.78
C PRO A 165 -7.73 4.30 1.22
N SER A 166 -7.83 3.00 1.03
CA SER A 166 -6.77 2.23 0.39
C SER A 166 -6.66 2.56 -1.10
N MET A 167 -5.52 2.23 -1.69
CA MET A 167 -5.30 2.38 -3.13
C MET A 167 -6.40 1.69 -3.95
N GLY A 168 -6.78 0.46 -3.57
CA GLY A 168 -7.86 -0.26 -4.27
C GLY A 168 -9.23 0.42 -4.12
N ALA A 169 -9.53 0.99 -2.94
CA ALA A 169 -10.76 1.75 -2.74
C ALA A 169 -10.81 3.02 -3.60
N TRP A 170 -9.70 3.72 -3.76
CA TRP A 170 -9.60 4.86 -4.67
C TRP A 170 -9.77 4.47 -6.14
N LEU A 171 -9.19 3.34 -6.55
CA LEU A 171 -9.35 2.81 -7.91
C LEU A 171 -10.79 2.42 -8.19
N SER A 172 -11.43 1.72 -7.25
CA SER A 172 -12.86 1.40 -7.32
C SER A 172 -13.73 2.66 -7.43
N TYR A 173 -13.47 3.65 -6.59
CA TYR A 173 -14.22 4.91 -6.58
C TYR A 173 -14.05 5.71 -7.87
N GLY A 174 -12.83 5.80 -8.38
CA GLY A 174 -12.49 6.65 -9.52
C GLY A 174 -12.75 6.01 -10.89
N LEU A 175 -12.54 4.71 -11.01
CA LEU A 175 -12.61 3.99 -12.28
C LEU A 175 -13.86 3.10 -12.41
N GLY A 176 -14.46 2.74 -11.26
CA GLY A 176 -15.57 1.80 -11.22
C GLY A 176 -15.17 0.38 -11.63
N SER A 177 -16.17 -0.43 -11.98
CA SER A 177 -15.98 -1.80 -12.44
C SER A 177 -16.49 -1.99 -13.85
N LEU A 178 -15.77 -2.83 -14.62
CA LEU A 178 -16.24 -3.34 -15.91
C LEU A 178 -17.28 -4.45 -15.75
N ASN A 179 -17.39 -5.02 -14.54
CA ASN A 179 -18.32 -6.08 -14.20
C ASN A 179 -19.39 -5.55 -13.23
N LYS A 180 -20.64 -5.95 -13.43
CA LYS A 180 -21.76 -5.55 -12.58
C LYS A 180 -22.08 -6.56 -11.48
N ASP A 181 -21.62 -7.80 -11.64
CA ASP A 181 -22.01 -8.93 -10.81
C ASP A 181 -20.91 -9.38 -9.84
N LEU A 182 -19.68 -8.83 -9.98
CA LEU A 182 -18.55 -9.16 -9.13
C LEU A 182 -17.97 -7.90 -8.47
N PRO A 183 -17.39 -8.04 -7.27
CA PRO A 183 -16.65 -6.93 -6.64
C PRO A 183 -15.54 -6.41 -7.56
N ASP A 184 -15.40 -5.12 -7.63
CA ASP A 184 -14.34 -4.43 -8.39
C ASP A 184 -13.00 -4.41 -7.65
N PHE A 185 -13.02 -4.55 -6.33
CA PHE A 185 -11.83 -4.65 -5.49
C PHE A 185 -11.89 -5.90 -4.62
N VAL A 186 -11.08 -6.88 -4.95
CA VAL A 186 -10.95 -8.16 -4.25
C VAL A 186 -9.63 -8.24 -3.51
N VAL A 187 -9.66 -8.76 -2.30
CA VAL A 187 -8.49 -8.99 -1.45
C VAL A 187 -8.40 -10.48 -1.13
N VAL A 188 -7.26 -11.07 -1.41
CA VAL A 188 -6.99 -12.48 -1.15
C VAL A 188 -5.82 -12.57 -0.17
N PRO A 189 -6.06 -12.53 1.15
CA PRO A 189 -4.99 -12.74 2.12
C PRO A 189 -4.44 -14.17 1.96
N SER A 190 -3.12 -14.30 1.91
CA SER A 190 -2.52 -15.63 1.95
C SER A 190 -2.93 -16.32 3.25
N ALA A 191 -3.37 -17.57 3.17
CA ALA A 191 -3.66 -18.37 4.36
C ALA A 191 -2.40 -18.45 5.23
N PHE A 192 -2.57 -18.22 6.53
CA PHE A 192 -1.51 -18.44 7.50
C PHE A 192 -1.17 -19.94 7.47
N TRP A 193 -0.08 -20.27 6.79
CA TRP A 193 0.36 -21.63 6.76
C TRP A 193 0.95 -22.00 8.13
N SER A 194 0.24 -22.87 8.81
CA SER A 194 0.67 -23.63 9.99
C SER A 194 1.30 -22.83 11.14
N GLY A 195 0.51 -22.27 12.03
CA GLY A 195 0.83 -22.17 13.47
C GLY A 195 2.18 -21.55 13.89
N ARG A 196 3.00 -21.11 12.98
CA ARG A 196 4.29 -20.45 13.24
C ARG A 196 4.20 -18.93 13.09
N VAL A 197 4.49 -18.32 14.14
CA VAL A 197 4.13 -17.03 14.70
C VAL A 197 4.87 -15.82 14.11
N ASN A 198 5.30 -15.77 12.89
CA ASN A 198 6.06 -14.61 12.40
C ASN A 198 5.44 -13.93 11.16
N VAL A 199 4.13 -13.97 11.05
CA VAL A 199 3.44 -13.27 9.97
C VAL A 199 2.98 -11.91 10.47
N GLN A 200 3.33 -10.86 9.74
CA GLN A 200 2.86 -9.51 10.04
C GLN A 200 1.34 -9.44 9.93
N ALA A 201 0.69 -8.95 10.97
CA ALA A 201 -0.76 -8.82 10.99
C ALA A 201 -1.25 -7.96 9.83
N LEU A 202 -2.27 -8.44 9.13
CA LEU A 202 -3.02 -7.70 8.12
C LEU A 202 -4.33 -7.21 8.75
N TYR A 203 -4.60 -5.94 8.62
CA TYR A 203 -5.79 -5.30 9.17
C TYR A 203 -6.69 -4.85 8.03
N SER A 204 -8.00 -4.93 8.22
CA SER A 204 -9.00 -4.53 7.23
C SER A 204 -8.83 -3.08 6.74
N ARG A 205 -8.26 -2.21 7.55
CA ARG A 205 -7.93 -0.84 7.15
C ARG A 205 -6.97 -0.74 5.95
N LEU A 206 -6.17 -1.79 5.69
CA LEU A 206 -5.24 -1.81 4.55
C LEU A 206 -5.95 -1.92 3.21
N TRP A 207 -7.23 -2.35 3.22
CA TRP A 207 -8.10 -2.41 2.05
C TRP A 207 -9.46 -1.76 2.29
N GLY A 208 -9.56 -0.93 3.33
CA GLY A 208 -10.78 -0.24 3.71
C GLY A 208 -11.09 0.93 2.79
N SER A 209 -12.37 1.28 2.71
CA SER A 209 -12.88 2.46 2.01
C SER A 209 -12.75 3.74 2.84
N ALA A 210 -12.53 3.63 4.16
CA ALA A 210 -12.46 4.74 5.11
C ALA A 210 -13.65 5.72 4.93
N PHE A 211 -13.40 6.97 4.52
CA PHE A 211 -14.46 7.97 4.31
C PHE A 211 -15.20 7.85 2.95
N LEU A 212 -14.75 6.97 2.06
CA LEU A 212 -15.50 6.66 0.85
C LEU A 212 -16.68 5.71 1.16
N PRO A 213 -17.72 5.67 0.32
CA PRO A 213 -18.82 4.72 0.49
C PRO A 213 -18.31 3.28 0.62
N SER A 214 -18.93 2.49 1.50
CA SER A 214 -18.52 1.11 1.82
C SER A 214 -18.50 0.16 0.61
N LYS A 215 -19.26 0.45 -0.43
CA LYS A 215 -19.24 -0.32 -1.69
C LYS A 215 -17.86 -0.37 -2.38
N HIS A 216 -16.96 0.57 -2.04
CA HIS A 216 -15.59 0.63 -2.56
C HIS A 216 -14.57 -0.05 -1.66
N GLN A 217 -15.01 -0.68 -0.57
CA GLN A 217 -14.14 -1.46 0.29
C GLN A 217 -13.73 -2.77 -0.38
N GLY A 218 -12.49 -3.19 -0.15
CA GLY A 218 -12.02 -4.48 -0.64
C GLY A 218 -12.81 -5.65 -0.05
N THR A 219 -13.33 -6.50 -0.93
CA THR A 219 -14.01 -7.75 -0.55
C THR A 219 -12.95 -8.81 -0.27
N SER A 220 -12.83 -9.20 1.00
CA SER A 220 -11.87 -10.22 1.41
C SER A 220 -12.41 -11.62 1.12
N LEU A 221 -11.67 -12.38 0.31
CA LEU A 221 -11.95 -13.78 0.05
C LEU A 221 -11.00 -14.66 0.87
N GLN A 222 -11.52 -15.74 1.41
CA GLN A 222 -10.72 -16.75 2.11
C GLN A 222 -10.11 -17.74 1.12
N THR A 223 -8.89 -18.17 1.38
CA THR A 223 -8.19 -19.18 0.56
C THR A 223 -8.44 -20.61 1.05
N ALA A 224 -9.13 -20.79 2.20
CA ALA A 224 -9.50 -22.07 2.77
C ALA A 224 -10.92 -22.00 3.33
N GLY A 225 -11.71 -23.05 3.13
CA GLY A 225 -13.13 -23.08 3.50
C GLY A 225 -14.01 -22.32 2.51
N ASP A 226 -15.11 -21.76 3.00
CA ASP A 226 -15.98 -20.92 2.18
C ASP A 226 -15.25 -19.65 1.76
N PRO A 227 -15.18 -19.33 0.46
CA PRO A 227 -14.41 -18.18 -0.02
C PRO A 227 -14.94 -16.86 0.51
N VAL A 228 -16.22 -16.79 0.82
CA VAL A 228 -16.87 -15.61 1.42
C VAL A 228 -17.35 -15.97 2.81
N LEU A 229 -17.01 -15.15 3.80
CA LEU A 229 -17.48 -15.32 5.18
C LEU A 229 -19.01 -15.28 5.24
N PHE A 230 -19.57 -16.19 6.02
CA PHE A 230 -21.02 -16.26 6.27
C PHE A 230 -21.88 -16.52 5.02
N LEU A 231 -21.29 -17.12 3.97
CA LEU A 231 -22.06 -17.56 2.81
C LEU A 231 -23.01 -18.69 3.19
N SER A 232 -22.51 -19.66 3.96
CA SER A 232 -23.31 -20.76 4.49
C SER A 232 -24.12 -20.30 5.71
N ASN A 233 -25.29 -20.87 5.87
CA ASN A 233 -26.10 -20.61 7.06
C ASN A 233 -25.48 -21.29 8.30
N PRO A 234 -25.47 -20.63 9.46
CA PRO A 234 -25.12 -21.27 10.71
C PRO A 234 -26.04 -22.45 11.03
N ARG A 235 -25.55 -23.39 11.85
CA ARG A 235 -26.39 -24.52 12.32
C ARG A 235 -27.66 -23.99 12.99
N GLY A 236 -28.83 -24.51 12.58
CA GLY A 236 -30.11 -24.10 13.10
C GLY A 236 -30.79 -22.93 12.41
N ILE A 237 -30.11 -22.32 11.43
CA ILE A 237 -30.71 -21.26 10.58
C ILE A 237 -30.87 -21.82 9.17
N ASP A 238 -32.09 -22.06 8.76
CA ASP A 238 -32.38 -22.42 7.38
C ASP A 238 -32.46 -21.18 6.46
N THR A 239 -32.61 -21.42 5.19
CA THR A 239 -32.66 -20.35 4.17
C THR A 239 -33.87 -19.43 4.35
N GLU A 240 -34.97 -19.98 4.85
CA GLU A 240 -36.20 -19.19 5.04
C GLU A 240 -36.10 -18.27 6.26
N VAL A 241 -35.53 -18.77 7.36
CA VAL A 241 -35.23 -17.97 8.55
C VAL A 241 -34.26 -16.86 8.20
N ARG A 242 -33.18 -17.19 7.47
CA ARG A 242 -32.20 -16.18 7.04
C ARG A 242 -32.84 -15.12 6.16
N ARG A 243 -33.70 -15.50 5.21
CA ARG A 243 -34.39 -14.54 4.35
C ARG A 243 -35.25 -13.58 5.16
N ARG A 244 -36.03 -14.09 6.11
CA ARG A 244 -36.85 -13.25 7.01
C ARG A 244 -35.99 -12.29 7.83
N MET A 245 -34.80 -12.72 8.28
CA MET A 245 -33.87 -11.85 9.00
C MET A 245 -33.34 -10.72 8.10
N LEU A 246 -33.05 -11.00 6.84
CA LEU A 246 -32.57 -10.00 5.89
C LEU A 246 -33.69 -9.03 5.44
N ASP A 247 -34.92 -9.51 5.33
CA ASP A 247 -36.07 -8.69 4.95
C ASP A 247 -36.52 -7.73 6.07
N THR A 248 -35.99 -7.89 7.28
CA THR A 248 -36.24 -7.02 8.46
C THR A 248 -35.15 -5.97 8.70
N LEU A 249 -34.09 -5.95 7.90
CA LEU A 249 -33.01 -4.95 7.93
C LEU A 249 -33.28 -3.80 6.95
#